data_464a940f2f27ccf762341631e206b954
#
_entry.id   464a940f2f27ccf762341631e206b954
#
_cell.length_a   1.000
_cell.length_b   1.000
_cell.length_c   1.000
_cell.angle_alpha   90.00
_cell.angle_beta   90.00
_cell.angle_gamma   90.00
#
_symmetry.space_group_name_H-M   'P 1'
#
loop_
_entity.id
_entity.type
_entity.pdbx_description
1 polymer ?
#
loop_
_entity_poly.entity_id
_entity_poly.type
_entity_poly.pdbx_seq_one_letter_code
_entity_poly.pdbx_strand_id
1 'polypeptide(L)'
;LALGLVAFPFAVRADDAQQNMVMEHGSQVMPFDESQAMHMFLPSATGGVVEIVVHDMNPTQIALVRAHLLQEAAKFARGDYSDPAYIHGKTMPGLVQLASGSSRMSVHYFETPSGAAITLVSTDQPLITAIHEWLAAQERDHKSGQMNHCDMQM
;
A
#
# COMPACT_ATOMS: atom_id res chain seq x y z
N LEU A 1 -1.74 -16.29 52.38
CA LEU A 1 -2.33 -15.41 51.36
C LEU A 1 -1.53 -15.57 50.07
N ALA A 2 -2.09 -16.30 49.08
CA ALA A 2 -1.50 -16.45 47.77
C ALA A 2 -2.12 -15.37 46.84
N LEU A 3 -1.30 -14.42 46.38
CA LEU A 3 -1.69 -13.47 45.32
C LEU A 3 -1.63 -14.20 43.98
N GLY A 4 -2.80 -14.51 43.43
CA GLY A 4 -2.92 -15.01 42.07
C GLY A 4 -2.62 -13.90 41.07
N LEU A 5 -1.57 -14.06 40.28
CA LEU A 5 -1.25 -13.21 39.16
C LEU A 5 -2.25 -13.53 38.02
N VAL A 6 -3.23 -12.68 37.82
CA VAL A 6 -4.14 -12.79 36.67
C VAL A 6 -3.40 -12.21 35.46
N ALA A 7 -2.87 -13.08 34.61
CA ALA A 7 -2.34 -12.69 33.31
C ALA A 7 -3.54 -12.38 32.39
N PHE A 8 -3.76 -11.11 32.05
CA PHE A 8 -4.67 -10.72 30.98
C PHE A 8 -4.02 -11.05 29.65
N PRO A 9 -4.64 -11.87 28.80
CA PRO A 9 -4.14 -12.03 27.43
C PRO A 9 -4.29 -10.69 26.71
N PHE A 10 -3.18 -10.15 26.22
CA PHE A 10 -3.23 -9.04 25.26
C PHE A 10 -3.94 -9.56 24.00
N ALA A 11 -5.19 -9.17 23.83
CA ALA A 11 -5.91 -9.42 22.58
C ALA A 11 -5.26 -8.56 21.49
N VAL A 12 -4.54 -9.19 20.57
CA VAL A 12 -4.08 -8.55 19.33
C VAL A 12 -5.31 -8.06 18.60
N ARG A 13 -5.39 -6.76 18.30
CA ARG A 13 -6.50 -6.19 17.56
C ARG A 13 -6.48 -6.74 16.12
N ALA A 14 -7.65 -6.85 15.51
CA ALA A 14 -7.77 -7.32 14.12
C ALA A 14 -6.92 -6.47 13.14
N ASP A 15 -6.82 -5.17 13.40
CA ASP A 15 -6.00 -4.25 12.63
C ASP A 15 -4.49 -4.55 12.77
N ASP A 16 -4.03 -4.90 13.97
CA ASP A 16 -2.61 -5.26 14.20
C ASP A 16 -2.25 -6.57 13.48
N ALA A 17 -3.18 -7.55 13.48
CA ALA A 17 -2.98 -8.82 12.76
C ALA A 17 -2.92 -8.60 11.23
N GLN A 18 -3.79 -7.74 10.69
CA GLN A 18 -3.79 -7.36 9.28
C GLN A 18 -2.48 -6.67 8.91
N GLN A 19 -2.02 -5.71 9.69
CA GLN A 19 -0.78 -4.96 9.46
C GLN A 19 0.46 -5.85 9.52
N ASN A 20 0.51 -6.81 10.46
CA ASN A 20 1.59 -7.79 10.54
C ASN A 20 1.64 -8.70 9.30
N MET A 21 0.48 -9.14 8.81
CA MET A 21 0.37 -9.92 7.57
C MET A 21 0.86 -9.11 6.37
N VAL A 22 0.48 -7.84 6.28
CA VAL A 22 0.90 -6.93 5.20
C VAL A 22 2.42 -6.73 5.21
N MET A 23 3.03 -6.53 6.37
CA MET A 23 4.49 -6.43 6.48
C MET A 23 5.21 -7.72 6.08
N GLU A 24 4.72 -8.88 6.52
CA GLU A 24 5.30 -10.18 6.17
C GLU A 24 5.21 -10.47 4.68
N HIS A 25 4.03 -10.29 4.08
CA HIS A 25 3.82 -10.53 2.65
C HIS A 25 4.49 -9.46 1.78
N GLY A 26 4.48 -8.19 2.23
CA GLY A 26 5.15 -7.09 1.54
C GLY A 26 6.63 -7.37 1.34
N SER A 27 7.32 -7.84 2.37
CA SER A 27 8.74 -8.19 2.31
C SER A 27 9.09 -9.29 1.28
N GLN A 28 8.10 -10.06 0.84
CA GLN A 28 8.28 -11.10 -0.18
C GLN A 28 8.01 -10.60 -1.61
N VAL A 29 7.29 -9.50 -1.75
CA VAL A 29 6.88 -8.93 -3.05
C VAL A 29 7.68 -7.67 -3.38
N MET A 30 7.94 -6.81 -2.39
CA MET A 30 8.69 -5.57 -2.58
C MET A 30 10.17 -5.86 -2.76
N PRO A 31 10.81 -5.46 -3.89
CA PRO A 31 12.23 -5.71 -4.14
C PRO A 31 13.16 -4.71 -3.44
N PHE A 32 12.62 -3.69 -2.80
CA PHE A 32 13.32 -2.64 -2.07
C PHE A 32 13.15 -2.81 -0.56
N ASP A 33 13.99 -2.13 0.21
CA ASP A 33 13.90 -2.11 1.67
C ASP A 33 12.78 -1.16 2.12
N GLU A 34 11.66 -1.71 2.60
CA GLU A 34 10.50 -0.96 3.05
C GLU A 34 10.82 -0.03 4.23
N SER A 35 11.84 -0.32 5.04
CA SER A 35 12.27 0.57 6.13
C SER A 35 12.92 1.87 5.62
N GLN A 36 13.37 1.90 4.36
CA GLN A 36 13.95 3.06 3.71
C GLN A 36 12.97 3.81 2.80
N ALA A 37 11.71 3.40 2.77
CA ALA A 37 10.70 3.95 1.88
C ALA A 37 9.39 4.26 2.61
N MET A 38 8.67 5.24 2.11
CA MET A 38 7.35 5.62 2.57
C MET A 38 6.35 5.46 1.43
N HIS A 39 5.24 4.78 1.71
CA HIS A 39 4.10 4.67 0.80
C HIS A 39 3.12 5.82 1.04
N MET A 40 2.68 6.45 -0.03
CA MET A 40 1.68 7.51 -0.01
C MET A 40 0.50 7.14 -0.90
N PHE A 41 -0.71 7.29 -0.38
CA PHE A 41 -1.96 6.94 -1.05
C PHE A 41 -2.86 8.17 -1.07
N LEU A 42 -2.93 8.86 -2.21
CA LEU A 42 -3.53 10.18 -2.33
C LEU A 42 -4.76 10.12 -3.24
N PRO A 43 -5.98 10.24 -2.70
CA PRO A 43 -7.18 10.32 -3.54
C PRO A 43 -7.22 11.64 -4.31
N SER A 44 -7.81 11.59 -5.51
CA SER A 44 -8.10 12.76 -6.36
C SER A 44 -9.55 12.74 -6.84
N ALA A 45 -10.00 13.83 -7.45
CA ALA A 45 -11.38 13.92 -7.96
C ALA A 45 -11.70 12.86 -9.04
N THR A 46 -10.69 12.38 -9.77
CA THR A 46 -10.85 11.42 -10.88
C THR A 46 -10.21 10.05 -10.60
N GLY A 47 -9.77 9.80 -9.37
CA GLY A 47 -9.12 8.55 -8.99
C GLY A 47 -8.12 8.74 -7.88
N GLY A 48 -6.81 8.59 -8.15
CA GLY A 48 -5.80 8.84 -7.14
C GLY A 48 -4.38 8.46 -7.55
N VAL A 49 -3.48 8.54 -6.58
CA VAL A 49 -2.04 8.34 -6.77
C VAL A 49 -1.52 7.37 -5.70
N VAL A 50 -0.72 6.42 -6.13
CA VAL A 50 0.18 5.62 -5.27
C VAL A 50 1.59 6.11 -5.53
N GLU A 51 2.27 6.61 -4.52
CA GLU A 51 3.66 7.06 -4.61
C GLU A 51 4.52 6.35 -3.57
N ILE A 52 5.74 5.98 -3.95
CA ILE A 52 6.76 5.48 -3.03
C ILE A 52 7.95 6.44 -3.05
N VAL A 53 8.26 6.96 -1.87
CA VAL A 53 9.34 7.93 -1.62
C VAL A 53 10.43 7.24 -0.82
N VAL A 54 11.64 7.22 -1.35
CA VAL A 54 12.83 6.69 -0.67
C VAL A 54 13.46 7.76 0.22
N HIS A 55 13.74 7.41 1.48
CA HIS A 55 14.47 8.28 2.40
C HIS A 55 15.94 8.38 1.99
N ASP A 56 16.58 9.49 2.38
CA ASP A 56 18.03 9.72 2.21
C ASP A 56 18.52 9.62 0.76
N MET A 57 17.62 9.70 -0.23
CA MET A 57 17.96 9.70 -1.66
C MET A 57 18.85 8.54 -2.09
N ASN A 58 18.72 7.35 -1.45
CA ASN A 58 19.51 6.17 -1.77
C ASN A 58 19.26 5.71 -3.22
N PRO A 59 20.25 5.82 -4.13
CA PRO A 59 20.02 5.59 -5.55
C PRO A 59 19.68 4.13 -5.88
N THR A 60 20.18 3.18 -5.11
CA THR A 60 19.87 1.75 -5.30
C THR A 60 18.41 1.49 -4.96
N GLN A 61 17.92 2.03 -3.85
CA GLN A 61 16.52 1.88 -3.44
C GLN A 61 15.57 2.59 -4.40
N ILE A 62 15.93 3.79 -4.87
CA ILE A 62 15.16 4.53 -5.89
C ILE A 62 15.03 3.71 -7.17
N ALA A 63 16.10 3.08 -7.64
CA ALA A 63 16.08 2.23 -8.84
C ALA A 63 15.15 1.01 -8.65
N LEU A 64 15.19 0.36 -7.48
CA LEU A 64 14.32 -0.77 -7.16
C LEU A 64 12.84 -0.36 -7.07
N VAL A 65 12.53 0.77 -6.45
CA VAL A 65 11.17 1.34 -6.38
C VAL A 65 10.64 1.64 -7.78
N ARG A 66 11.45 2.27 -8.63
CA ARG A 66 11.06 2.60 -10.01
C ARG A 66 10.76 1.36 -10.83
N ALA A 67 11.63 0.35 -10.78
CA ALA A 67 11.43 -0.91 -11.47
C ALA A 67 10.15 -1.62 -11.00
N HIS A 68 9.91 -1.65 -9.69
CA HIS A 68 8.71 -2.26 -9.10
C HIS A 68 7.43 -1.54 -9.54
N LEU A 69 7.34 -0.22 -9.36
CA LEU A 69 6.13 0.52 -9.73
C LEU A 69 5.86 0.54 -11.24
N LEU A 70 6.89 0.48 -12.07
CA LEU A 70 6.72 0.31 -13.51
C LEU A 70 6.04 -1.03 -13.85
N GLN A 71 6.44 -2.11 -13.18
CA GLN A 71 5.83 -3.43 -13.33
C GLN A 71 4.39 -3.45 -12.81
N GLU A 72 4.15 -2.85 -11.64
CA GLU A 72 2.80 -2.77 -11.06
C GLU A 72 1.85 -1.95 -11.93
N ALA A 73 2.30 -0.82 -12.48
CA ALA A 73 1.49 -0.05 -13.41
C ALA A 73 1.07 -0.87 -14.64
N ALA A 74 1.98 -1.67 -15.19
CA ALA A 74 1.67 -2.56 -16.31
C ALA A 74 0.69 -3.68 -15.93
N LYS A 75 0.77 -4.22 -14.70
CA LYS A 75 -0.20 -5.19 -14.16
C LYS A 75 -1.57 -4.54 -13.99
N PHE A 76 -1.65 -3.40 -13.31
CA PHE A 76 -2.90 -2.69 -13.03
C PHE A 76 -3.64 -2.29 -14.33
N ALA A 77 -2.89 -1.87 -15.35
CA ALA A 77 -3.47 -1.52 -16.66
C ALA A 77 -4.22 -2.68 -17.33
N ARG A 78 -3.86 -3.94 -17.04
CA ARG A 78 -4.54 -5.13 -17.55
C ARG A 78 -5.47 -5.81 -16.54
N GLY A 79 -5.70 -5.18 -15.37
CA GLY A 79 -6.57 -5.72 -14.32
C GLY A 79 -5.92 -6.79 -13.43
N ASP A 80 -4.61 -6.90 -13.46
CA ASP A 80 -3.85 -7.82 -12.60
C ASP A 80 -3.48 -7.13 -11.30
N TYR A 81 -4.22 -7.44 -10.24
CA TYR A 81 -4.03 -6.97 -8.88
C TYR A 81 -3.59 -8.11 -7.94
N SER A 82 -2.85 -9.09 -8.49
CA SER A 82 -2.40 -10.28 -7.72
C SER A 82 -1.48 -9.92 -6.56
N ASP A 83 -0.57 -8.95 -6.72
CA ASP A 83 0.35 -8.54 -5.67
C ASP A 83 -0.38 -7.83 -4.51
N PRO A 84 -1.24 -6.82 -4.74
CA PRO A 84 -2.09 -6.29 -3.67
C PRO A 84 -2.98 -7.36 -3.01
N ALA A 85 -3.55 -8.27 -3.77
CA ALA A 85 -4.37 -9.37 -3.22
C ALA A 85 -3.56 -10.32 -2.34
N TYR A 86 -2.30 -10.57 -2.68
CA TYR A 86 -1.41 -11.40 -1.86
C TYR A 86 -1.00 -10.66 -0.57
N ILE A 87 -0.64 -9.39 -0.68
CA ILE A 87 -0.17 -8.58 0.46
C ILE A 87 -1.31 -8.29 1.45
N HIS A 88 -2.47 -7.84 0.96
CA HIS A 88 -3.57 -7.29 1.76
C HIS A 88 -4.76 -8.23 1.93
N GLY A 89 -4.80 -9.31 1.16
CA GLY A 89 -5.94 -10.21 1.10
C GLY A 89 -6.90 -9.95 -0.07
N LYS A 90 -7.55 -10.99 -0.53
CA LYS A 90 -8.44 -10.96 -1.71
C LYS A 90 -9.74 -10.17 -1.50
N THR A 91 -10.10 -9.92 -0.25
CA THR A 91 -11.32 -9.18 0.15
C THR A 91 -11.05 -7.71 0.40
N MET A 92 -9.87 -7.22 0.04
CA MET A 92 -9.49 -5.81 0.18
C MET A 92 -10.53 -4.91 -0.53
N PRO A 93 -11.01 -3.84 0.14
CA PRO A 93 -12.00 -2.92 -0.44
C PRO A 93 -11.55 -2.38 -1.80
N GLY A 94 -12.45 -2.31 -2.77
CA GLY A 94 -12.21 -1.82 -4.12
C GLY A 94 -11.46 -2.76 -5.07
N LEU A 95 -10.77 -3.77 -4.55
CA LEU A 95 -9.86 -4.63 -5.34
C LEU A 95 -10.55 -5.33 -6.52
N VAL A 96 -11.71 -5.94 -6.28
CA VAL A 96 -12.48 -6.67 -7.31
C VAL A 96 -12.97 -5.72 -8.40
N GLN A 97 -13.43 -4.53 -8.02
CA GLN A 97 -13.89 -3.50 -8.94
C GLN A 97 -12.76 -2.95 -9.81
N LEU A 98 -11.56 -2.74 -9.24
CA LEU A 98 -10.38 -2.32 -9.99
C LEU A 98 -9.96 -3.38 -11.01
N ALA A 99 -9.89 -4.63 -10.60
CA ALA A 99 -9.52 -5.74 -11.48
C ALA A 99 -10.49 -5.89 -12.66
N SER A 100 -11.81 -5.83 -12.41
CA SER A 100 -12.84 -5.96 -13.44
C SER A 100 -13.07 -4.67 -14.26
N GLY A 101 -12.69 -3.52 -13.72
CA GLY A 101 -12.89 -2.21 -14.32
C GLY A 101 -11.71 -1.66 -15.10
N SER A 102 -10.63 -2.41 -15.28
CA SER A 102 -9.36 -1.93 -15.85
C SER A 102 -9.52 -1.28 -17.23
N SER A 103 -10.44 -1.77 -18.08
CA SER A 103 -10.71 -1.19 -19.39
C SER A 103 -11.35 0.22 -19.36
N ARG A 104 -11.86 0.65 -18.20
CA ARG A 104 -12.50 1.96 -17.99
C ARG A 104 -11.63 2.89 -17.12
N MET A 105 -10.37 2.52 -16.93
CA MET A 105 -9.41 3.24 -16.11
C MET A 105 -8.12 3.41 -16.90
N SER A 106 -7.48 4.57 -16.73
CA SER A 106 -6.13 4.83 -17.23
C SER A 106 -5.15 4.71 -16.07
N VAL A 107 -4.05 4.01 -16.33
CA VAL A 107 -2.96 3.81 -15.37
C VAL A 107 -1.70 4.42 -15.96
N HIS A 108 -1.06 5.33 -15.24
CA HIS A 108 0.14 6.02 -15.69
C HIS A 108 1.23 5.92 -14.64
N TYR A 109 2.40 5.46 -15.05
CA TYR A 109 3.62 5.47 -14.27
C TYR A 109 4.41 6.75 -14.56
N PHE A 110 5.05 7.33 -13.53
CA PHE A 110 6.04 8.38 -13.69
C PHE A 110 7.08 8.35 -12.56
N GLU A 111 8.29 8.80 -12.87
CA GLU A 111 9.36 8.91 -11.91
C GLU A 111 9.24 10.22 -11.12
N THR A 112 9.56 10.15 -9.83
CA THR A 112 9.76 11.32 -8.98
C THR A 112 11.24 11.42 -8.59
N PRO A 113 11.72 12.57 -8.07
CA PRO A 113 13.13 12.71 -7.66
C PRO A 113 13.59 11.63 -6.67
N SER A 114 12.72 11.22 -5.75
CA SER A 114 13.01 10.29 -4.67
C SER A 114 12.36 8.91 -4.83
N GLY A 115 11.79 8.60 -5.99
CA GLY A 115 11.12 7.32 -6.23
C GLY A 115 10.31 7.30 -7.50
N ALA A 116 9.04 6.88 -7.39
CA ALA A 116 8.10 6.85 -8.49
C ALA A 116 6.65 6.87 -8.01
N ALA A 117 5.73 7.10 -8.94
CA ALA A 117 4.30 7.10 -8.68
C ALA A 117 3.50 6.44 -9.80
N ILE A 118 2.30 5.98 -9.45
CA ILE A 118 1.27 5.49 -10.36
C ILE A 118 0.01 6.33 -10.16
N THR A 119 -0.53 6.90 -11.22
CA THR A 119 -1.87 7.50 -11.20
C THR A 119 -2.90 6.51 -11.74
N LEU A 120 -4.04 6.46 -11.08
CA LEU A 120 -5.24 5.74 -11.49
C LEU A 120 -6.32 6.78 -11.78
N VAL A 121 -6.83 6.83 -13.01
CA VAL A 121 -7.79 7.84 -13.46
C VAL A 121 -8.96 7.20 -14.18
N SER A 122 -10.18 7.60 -13.85
CA SER A 122 -11.40 7.15 -14.50
C SER A 122 -12.41 8.30 -14.61
N THR A 123 -13.38 8.15 -15.53
CA THR A 123 -14.58 8.97 -15.59
C THR A 123 -15.81 8.22 -15.08
N ASP A 124 -15.65 6.94 -14.74
CA ASP A 124 -16.70 6.08 -14.19
C ASP A 124 -16.78 6.27 -12.68
N GLN A 125 -17.84 6.90 -12.20
CA GLN A 125 -17.98 7.25 -10.76
C GLN A 125 -17.90 6.04 -9.83
N PRO A 126 -18.52 4.87 -10.10
CA PRO A 126 -18.35 3.68 -9.28
C PRO A 126 -16.89 3.22 -9.20
N LEU A 127 -16.13 3.36 -10.28
CA LEU A 127 -14.73 2.97 -10.29
C LEU A 127 -13.85 3.96 -9.53
N ILE A 128 -14.15 5.28 -9.63
CA ILE A 128 -13.48 6.31 -8.80
C ILE A 128 -13.70 6.00 -7.31
N THR A 129 -14.92 5.65 -6.92
CA THR A 129 -15.23 5.24 -5.54
C THR A 129 -14.42 4.02 -5.12
N ALA A 130 -14.31 3.00 -5.98
CA ALA A 130 -13.51 1.82 -5.71
C ALA A 130 -12.01 2.14 -5.57
N ILE A 131 -11.47 3.07 -6.38
CA ILE A 131 -10.09 3.56 -6.23
C ILE A 131 -9.91 4.19 -4.85
N HIS A 132 -10.83 5.06 -4.40
CA HIS A 132 -10.75 5.71 -3.10
C HIS A 132 -10.82 4.70 -1.95
N GLU A 133 -11.70 3.72 -2.02
CA GLU A 133 -11.80 2.65 -1.01
C GLU A 133 -10.51 1.82 -0.94
N TRP A 134 -9.94 1.50 -2.09
CA TRP A 134 -8.68 0.76 -2.18
C TRP A 134 -7.50 1.55 -1.62
N LEU A 135 -7.35 2.84 -1.97
CA LEU A 135 -6.31 3.71 -1.44
C LEU A 135 -6.43 3.88 0.08
N ALA A 136 -7.66 4.06 0.60
CA ALA A 136 -7.89 4.16 2.04
C ALA A 136 -7.55 2.86 2.79
N ALA A 137 -7.81 1.70 2.19
CA ALA A 137 -7.42 0.42 2.75
C ALA A 137 -5.90 0.24 2.75
N GLN A 138 -5.22 0.60 1.68
CA GLN A 138 -3.75 0.63 1.59
C GLN A 138 -3.15 1.50 2.69
N GLU A 139 -3.64 2.74 2.83
CA GLU A 139 -3.14 3.66 3.84
C GLU A 139 -3.30 3.11 5.26
N ARG A 140 -4.47 2.54 5.57
CA ARG A 140 -4.74 1.94 6.89
C ARG A 140 -3.79 0.78 7.19
N ASP A 141 -3.54 -0.08 6.20
CA ASP A 141 -2.73 -1.27 6.35
C ASP A 141 -1.24 -0.95 6.52
N HIS A 142 -0.77 0.17 5.95
CA HIS A 142 0.62 0.61 6.03
C HIS A 142 0.91 1.59 7.19
N LYS A 143 -0.08 2.14 7.88
CA LYS A 143 0.10 3.15 8.94
C LYS A 143 0.93 2.71 10.14
N SER A 144 0.88 1.44 10.52
CA SER A 144 1.62 0.95 11.68
C SER A 144 3.13 0.95 11.49
N GLY A 145 3.62 0.82 10.27
CA GLY A 145 5.04 0.94 9.95
C GLY A 145 5.59 2.36 10.10
N GLN A 146 4.72 3.37 9.99
CA GLN A 146 5.09 4.79 10.03
C GLN A 146 5.07 5.40 11.45
N MET A 147 4.24 4.87 12.36
CA MET A 147 4.11 5.43 13.72
C MET A 147 5.30 5.13 14.64
N ASN A 148 6.07 4.09 14.37
CA ASN A 148 7.23 3.74 15.20
C ASN A 148 8.42 4.68 15.01
N HIS A 149 8.40 5.58 14.03
CA HIS A 149 9.50 6.52 13.77
C HIS A 149 9.28 7.92 14.39
N CYS A 150 8.02 8.29 14.66
CA CYS A 150 7.70 9.59 15.26
C CYS A 150 7.72 9.62 16.80
N ASP A 151 7.57 8.47 17.46
CA ASP A 151 7.52 8.39 18.93
C ASP A 151 8.90 8.31 19.61
N MET A 152 9.99 8.23 18.85
CA MET A 152 11.35 8.15 19.43
C MET A 152 12.11 9.49 19.45
N GLN A 153 11.45 10.62 19.19
CA GLN A 153 12.07 11.97 19.23
C GLN A 153 11.40 12.93 20.23
N MET A 154 10.88 12.37 21.35
CA MET A 154 10.57 13.22 22.52
C MET A 154 11.32 12.77 23.76
#